data_e81653b4f3df6c66b6a38354030c825a
#
_entry.id   e81653b4f3df6c66b6a38354030c825a
#
_cell.length_a   1.000
_cell.length_b   1.000
_cell.length_c   1.000
_cell.angle_alpha   90.00
_cell.angle_beta   90.00
_cell.angle_gamma   90.00
#
_symmetry.space_group_name_H-M   'P 1'
#
loop_
_entity.id
_entity.type
_entity.pdbx_description
1 polymer ?
#
loop_
_entity_poly.entity_id
_entity_poly.type
_entity_poly.pdbx_seq_one_letter_code
_entity_poly.pdbx_strand_id
1 'polypeptide(L)'
;MLGRRTLHGLATGLTTQYSSLYATLLGASPIQLGSLQSVGNAVGAFASLPAGWAIDYYSLKGVFLLGSSMLAASSLLYFSAPDWTWLYAAIVIYYLGSRVTCTACTVTCAAELPNEGRATGRGLCRTIASPVAIGTPLLAAWLISRFGGIGVEGIRPLFAIQAVIFGLILLLLLRLSAARPRNGPADGRQILSGFAQVFKQGPDVVRLMIVMGFMELPWTIAQPFMPVYAHQFKGADEFLLGGIAMANMIVPMLASIPLGRLADRHGRKKLLFAIAPLSYAANLLLILA
;
A
#
# COMPACT_ATOMS: atom_id res chain seq x y z
N MET A 1 -13.53 -4.95 13.00
CA MET A 1 -12.87 -4.86 11.68
C MET A 1 -12.58 -3.43 11.26
N LEU A 2 -13.54 -2.50 11.37
CA LEU A 2 -13.38 -1.09 10.97
C LEU A 2 -12.23 -0.40 11.71
N GLY A 3 -12.18 -0.47 13.06
CA GLY A 3 -11.13 0.16 13.86
C GLY A 3 -9.71 -0.30 13.52
N ARG A 4 -9.50 -1.60 13.21
CA ARG A 4 -8.22 -2.10 12.73
C ARG A 4 -7.81 -1.43 11.40
N ARG A 5 -8.78 -1.24 10.48
CA ARG A 5 -8.51 -0.67 9.16
C ARG A 5 -8.16 0.81 9.24
N THR A 6 -8.84 1.57 10.10
CA THR A 6 -8.52 2.99 10.34
C THR A 6 -7.13 3.14 10.94
N LEU A 7 -6.79 2.34 11.97
CA LEU A 7 -5.46 2.32 12.57
C LEU A 7 -4.38 1.91 11.57
N HIS A 8 -4.64 0.90 10.72
CA HIS A 8 -3.72 0.50 9.67
C HIS A 8 -3.49 1.63 8.65
N GLY A 9 -4.56 2.31 8.21
CA GLY A 9 -4.45 3.47 7.32
C GLY A 9 -3.66 4.62 7.95
N LEU A 10 -3.88 4.88 9.24
CA LEU A 10 -3.13 5.87 10.00
C LEU A 10 -1.63 5.49 10.08
N ALA A 11 -1.31 4.26 10.46
CA ALA A 11 0.06 3.79 10.57
C ALA A 11 0.82 3.90 9.23
N THR A 12 0.22 3.44 8.13
CA THR A 12 0.87 3.47 6.81
C THR A 12 0.95 4.88 6.23
N GLY A 13 -0.08 5.70 6.41
CA GLY A 13 -0.12 7.07 5.92
C GLY A 13 0.95 7.98 6.53
N LEU A 14 1.37 7.71 7.78
CA LEU A 14 2.45 8.47 8.44
C LEU A 14 3.80 8.33 7.73
N THR A 15 4.12 7.15 7.21
CA THR A 15 5.49 6.83 6.76
C THR A 15 5.64 6.70 5.25
N THR A 16 4.55 6.36 4.53
CA THR A 16 4.61 6.03 3.09
C THR A 16 5.28 7.10 2.26
N GLN A 17 4.97 8.37 2.49
CA GLN A 17 5.53 9.48 1.72
C GLN A 17 7.00 9.76 2.05
N TYR A 18 7.39 9.50 3.30
CA TYR A 18 8.72 9.86 3.81
C TYR A 18 9.71 8.69 3.78
N SER A 19 9.28 7.46 3.49
CA SER A 19 10.15 6.27 3.50
C SER A 19 11.29 6.34 2.48
N SER A 20 11.02 6.83 1.26
CA SER A 20 12.03 7.00 0.23
C SER A 20 13.03 8.11 0.57
N LEU A 21 12.52 9.22 1.12
CA LEU A 21 13.34 10.33 1.59
C LEU A 21 14.23 9.91 2.76
N TYR A 22 13.68 9.12 3.70
CA TYR A 22 14.44 8.56 4.80
C TYR A 22 15.61 7.68 4.33
N ALA A 23 15.39 6.85 3.31
CA ALA A 23 16.44 6.02 2.72
C ALA A 23 17.58 6.88 2.13
N THR A 24 17.25 7.97 1.41
CA THR A 24 18.27 8.88 0.86
C THR A 24 19.01 9.65 1.94
N LEU A 25 18.33 10.06 3.02
CA LEU A 25 18.95 10.70 4.19
C LEU A 25 19.90 9.76 4.95
N LEU A 26 19.66 8.45 4.91
CA LEU A 26 20.59 7.43 5.42
C LEU A 26 21.74 7.12 4.47
N GLY A 27 21.86 7.82 3.33
CA GLY A 27 22.96 7.71 2.40
C GLY A 27 22.70 6.78 1.20
N ALA A 28 21.44 6.36 0.96
CA ALA A 28 21.13 5.58 -0.23
C ALA A 28 21.21 6.43 -1.50
N SER A 29 21.97 5.96 -2.49
CA SER A 29 22.00 6.54 -3.83
C SER A 29 20.67 6.28 -4.57
N PRO A 30 20.35 7.01 -5.66
CA PRO A 30 19.15 6.76 -6.45
C PRO A 30 19.03 5.32 -6.98
N ILE A 31 20.17 4.69 -7.36
CA ILE A 31 20.20 3.30 -7.81
C ILE A 31 19.83 2.35 -6.64
N GLN A 32 20.37 2.60 -5.47
CA GLN A 32 20.07 1.82 -4.27
C GLN A 32 18.60 1.99 -3.81
N LEU A 33 18.06 3.20 -3.92
CA LEU A 33 16.63 3.44 -3.67
C LEU A 33 15.74 2.67 -4.64
N GLY A 34 16.08 2.68 -5.93
CA GLY A 34 15.38 1.88 -6.95
C GLY A 34 15.48 0.38 -6.67
N SER A 35 16.65 -0.11 -6.25
CA SER A 35 16.84 -1.53 -5.91
C SER A 35 16.06 -1.94 -4.66
N LEU A 36 16.00 -1.09 -3.63
CA LEU A 36 15.16 -1.30 -2.43
C LEU A 36 13.68 -1.49 -2.81
N GLN A 37 13.15 -0.62 -3.66
CA GLN A 37 11.76 -0.73 -4.11
C GLN A 37 11.52 -1.93 -5.01
N SER A 38 12.46 -2.25 -5.89
CA SER A 38 12.39 -3.43 -6.76
C SER A 38 12.34 -4.73 -5.95
N VAL A 39 13.22 -4.86 -4.94
CA VAL A 39 13.21 -5.99 -4.01
C VAL A 39 11.87 -6.07 -3.26
N GLY A 40 11.38 -4.95 -2.72
CA GLY A 40 10.09 -4.90 -2.04
C GLY A 40 8.93 -5.35 -2.94
N ASN A 41 8.85 -4.82 -4.16
CA ASN A 41 7.81 -5.19 -5.13
C ASN A 41 7.89 -6.66 -5.55
N ALA A 42 9.10 -7.18 -5.80
CA ALA A 42 9.33 -8.58 -6.12
C ALA A 42 8.86 -9.50 -4.97
N VAL A 43 9.30 -9.21 -3.75
CA VAL A 43 8.87 -9.94 -2.55
C VAL A 43 7.34 -9.88 -2.39
N GLY A 44 6.74 -8.71 -2.57
CA GLY A 44 5.29 -8.54 -2.53
C GLY A 44 4.54 -9.37 -3.58
N ALA A 45 5.07 -9.44 -4.81
CA ALA A 45 4.49 -10.24 -5.87
C ALA A 45 4.52 -11.74 -5.52
N PHE A 46 5.68 -12.25 -5.14
CA PHE A 46 5.84 -13.66 -4.74
C PHE A 46 5.04 -14.01 -3.48
N ALA A 47 4.96 -13.11 -2.50
CA ALA A 47 4.21 -13.33 -1.26
C ALA A 47 2.70 -13.42 -1.46
N SER A 48 2.18 -12.89 -2.55
CA SER A 48 0.72 -12.89 -2.82
C SER A 48 0.13 -14.30 -2.92
N LEU A 49 0.89 -15.25 -3.49
CA LEU A 49 0.46 -16.64 -3.65
C LEU A 49 0.41 -17.38 -2.30
N PRO A 50 1.49 -17.46 -1.51
CA PRO A 50 1.44 -18.13 -0.21
C PRO A 50 0.54 -17.42 0.80
N ALA A 51 0.33 -16.10 0.68
CA ALA A 51 -0.61 -15.38 1.53
C ALA A 51 -2.06 -15.84 1.30
N GLY A 52 -2.46 -16.09 0.05
CA GLY A 52 -3.77 -16.68 -0.27
C GLY A 52 -3.94 -18.05 0.37
N TRP A 53 -2.97 -18.94 0.18
CA TRP A 53 -2.97 -20.28 0.77
C TRP A 53 -3.01 -20.23 2.31
N ALA A 54 -2.24 -19.35 2.94
CA ALA A 54 -2.22 -19.23 4.38
C ALA A 54 -3.60 -18.87 4.97
N ILE A 55 -4.42 -18.11 4.26
CA ILE A 55 -5.78 -17.75 4.69
C ILE A 55 -6.73 -18.94 4.62
N ASP A 56 -6.57 -19.80 3.62
CA ASP A 56 -7.40 -20.97 3.45
C ASP A 56 -7.05 -22.06 4.49
N TYR A 57 -5.79 -22.13 4.89
CA TYR A 57 -5.27 -23.13 5.83
C TYR A 57 -5.34 -22.71 7.30
N TYR A 58 -4.95 -21.45 7.59
CA TYR A 58 -4.92 -20.92 8.95
C TYR A 58 -6.19 -20.11 9.26
N SER A 59 -6.41 -19.88 10.55
CA SER A 59 -7.48 -18.98 10.97
C SER A 59 -7.21 -17.56 10.45
N LEU A 60 -8.25 -16.89 9.98
CA LEU A 60 -8.16 -15.50 9.52
C LEU A 60 -7.52 -14.56 10.56
N LYS A 61 -7.82 -14.81 11.86
CA LYS A 61 -7.17 -14.11 12.98
C LYS A 61 -5.68 -14.35 13.03
N GLY A 62 -5.21 -15.58 12.86
CA GLY A 62 -3.80 -15.93 12.84
C GLY A 62 -3.04 -15.25 11.72
N VAL A 63 -3.63 -15.20 10.52
CA VAL A 63 -3.04 -14.52 9.36
C VAL A 63 -2.96 -13.00 9.59
N PHE A 64 -3.98 -12.37 10.17
CA PHE A 64 -3.91 -10.96 10.55
C PHE A 64 -2.86 -10.68 11.63
N LEU A 65 -2.74 -11.57 12.62
CA LEU A 65 -1.70 -11.44 13.66
C LEU A 65 -0.31 -11.53 13.04
N LEU A 66 -0.08 -12.53 12.19
CA LEU A 66 1.20 -12.69 11.49
C LEU A 66 1.54 -11.46 10.65
N GLY A 67 0.62 -11.01 9.80
CA GLY A 67 0.86 -9.84 8.96
C GLY A 67 1.09 -8.55 9.77
N SER A 68 0.32 -8.34 10.84
CA SER A 68 0.49 -7.16 11.69
C SER A 68 1.78 -7.22 12.52
N SER A 69 2.22 -8.40 12.97
CA SER A 69 3.51 -8.55 13.68
C SER A 69 4.69 -8.26 12.75
N MET A 70 4.62 -8.72 11.49
CA MET A 70 5.63 -8.39 10.48
C MET A 70 5.70 -6.89 10.21
N LEU A 71 4.56 -6.20 10.12
CA LEU A 71 4.51 -4.75 9.94
C LEU A 71 5.09 -4.00 11.15
N ALA A 72 4.80 -4.46 12.37
CA ALA A 72 5.39 -3.90 13.59
C ALA A 72 6.92 -4.12 13.61
N ALA A 73 7.38 -5.31 13.31
CA ALA A 73 8.81 -5.64 13.24
C ALA A 73 9.54 -4.80 12.17
N SER A 74 8.94 -4.66 10.99
CA SER A 74 9.47 -3.79 9.94
C SER A 74 9.61 -2.35 10.41
N SER A 75 8.58 -1.80 11.08
CA SER A 75 8.61 -0.42 11.59
C SER A 75 9.70 -0.23 12.63
N LEU A 76 9.95 -1.22 13.49
CA LEU A 76 11.06 -1.21 14.46
C LEU A 76 12.41 -1.25 13.75
N LEU A 77 12.55 -2.04 12.67
CA LEU A 77 13.78 -2.06 11.87
C LEU A 77 14.04 -0.72 11.19
N TYR A 78 13.01 -0.06 10.63
CA TYR A 78 13.15 1.29 10.11
C TYR A 78 13.57 2.29 11.18
N PHE A 79 12.99 2.20 12.38
CA PHE A 79 13.33 3.08 13.50
C PHE A 79 14.79 2.88 13.97
N SER A 80 15.26 1.63 14.06
CA SER A 80 16.60 1.29 14.55
C SER A 80 17.69 1.31 13.47
N ALA A 81 17.34 1.57 12.19
CA ALA A 81 18.28 1.51 11.09
C ALA A 81 19.44 2.53 11.27
N PRO A 82 20.72 2.08 11.37
CA PRO A 82 21.87 2.97 11.35
C PRO A 82 22.20 3.42 9.92
N ASP A 83 22.02 2.53 8.94
CA ASP A 83 22.35 2.71 7.54
C ASP A 83 21.21 2.30 6.62
N TRP A 84 21.28 2.75 5.38
CA TRP A 84 20.32 2.36 4.34
C TRP A 84 20.29 0.85 4.04
N THR A 85 21.36 0.10 4.33
CA THR A 85 21.44 -1.36 4.11
C THR A 85 20.45 -2.13 4.96
N TRP A 86 20.18 -1.69 6.18
CA TRP A 86 19.17 -2.27 7.06
C TRP A 86 17.76 -2.16 6.50
N LEU A 87 17.54 -1.19 5.62
CA LEU A 87 16.24 -1.00 4.99
C LEU A 87 15.86 -2.14 4.05
N TYR A 88 16.82 -2.93 3.54
CA TYR A 88 16.47 -4.14 2.77
C TYR A 88 15.69 -5.14 3.60
N ALA A 89 16.16 -5.44 4.81
CA ALA A 89 15.43 -6.33 5.71
C ALA A 89 14.07 -5.75 6.11
N ALA A 90 14.05 -4.45 6.43
CA ALA A 90 12.84 -3.75 6.80
C ALA A 90 11.79 -3.77 5.67
N ILE A 91 12.17 -3.47 4.43
CA ILE A 91 11.26 -3.41 3.28
C ILE A 91 10.74 -4.79 2.89
N VAL A 92 11.58 -5.82 2.95
CA VAL A 92 11.18 -7.22 2.72
C VAL A 92 10.08 -7.63 3.69
N ILE A 93 10.30 -7.41 4.99
CA ILE A 93 9.33 -7.75 6.03
C ILE A 93 8.07 -6.90 5.89
N TYR A 94 8.19 -5.62 5.52
CA TYR A 94 7.05 -4.75 5.27
C TYR A 94 6.16 -5.27 4.15
N TYR A 95 6.75 -5.59 2.98
CA TYR A 95 5.98 -6.08 1.84
C TYR A 95 5.35 -7.44 2.10
N LEU A 96 6.04 -8.36 2.79
CA LEU A 96 5.45 -9.62 3.24
C LEU A 96 4.23 -9.39 4.14
N GLY A 97 4.39 -8.62 5.21
CA GLY A 97 3.31 -8.31 6.15
C GLY A 97 2.14 -7.57 5.50
N SER A 98 2.44 -6.61 4.61
CA SER A 98 1.45 -5.85 3.88
C SER A 98 0.61 -6.74 2.95
N ARG A 99 1.24 -7.66 2.19
CA ARG A 99 0.53 -8.59 1.30
C ARG A 99 -0.33 -9.56 2.06
N VAL A 100 0.20 -10.15 3.13
CA VAL A 100 -0.57 -11.05 4.02
C VAL A 100 -1.81 -10.34 4.58
N THR A 101 -1.65 -9.13 5.10
CA THR A 101 -2.74 -8.35 5.67
C THR A 101 -3.76 -7.90 4.60
N CYS A 102 -3.30 -7.49 3.43
CA CYS A 102 -4.16 -7.07 2.32
C CYS A 102 -5.03 -8.22 1.80
N THR A 103 -4.42 -9.39 1.58
CA THR A 103 -5.14 -10.59 1.13
C THR A 103 -6.18 -11.02 2.16
N ALA A 104 -5.81 -11.06 3.45
CA ALA A 104 -6.74 -11.37 4.54
C ALA A 104 -7.92 -10.38 4.59
N CYS A 105 -7.68 -9.09 4.39
CA CYS A 105 -8.74 -8.08 4.33
C CYS A 105 -9.70 -8.31 3.15
N THR A 106 -9.17 -8.69 1.99
CA THR A 106 -9.98 -8.98 0.79
C THR A 106 -10.88 -10.18 1.01
N VAL A 107 -10.35 -11.25 1.59
CA VAL A 107 -11.12 -12.49 1.89
C VAL A 107 -12.19 -12.21 2.94
N THR A 108 -11.87 -11.45 3.98
CA THR A 108 -12.86 -11.07 5.01
C THR A 108 -14.03 -10.30 4.40
N CYS A 109 -13.74 -9.29 3.59
CA CYS A 109 -14.79 -8.51 2.91
C CYS A 109 -15.65 -9.40 1.98
N ALA A 110 -15.02 -10.39 1.33
CA ALA A 110 -15.75 -11.33 0.47
C ALA A 110 -16.63 -12.31 1.27
N ALA A 111 -16.25 -12.62 2.50
CA ALA A 111 -16.96 -13.59 3.35
C ALA A 111 -18.14 -12.98 4.10
N GLU A 112 -18.00 -11.74 4.56
CA GLU A 112 -18.98 -11.07 5.42
C GLU A 112 -20.05 -10.31 4.64
N LEU A 113 -19.83 -10.00 3.35
CA LEU A 113 -20.76 -9.23 2.53
C LEU A 113 -21.62 -10.12 1.63
N PRO A 114 -22.95 -9.88 1.56
CA PRO A 114 -23.83 -10.56 0.60
C PRO A 114 -23.38 -10.35 -0.85
N ASN A 115 -23.65 -11.33 -1.73
CA ASN A 115 -23.22 -11.24 -3.13
C ASN A 115 -23.76 -10.01 -3.85
N GLU A 116 -24.99 -9.62 -3.55
CA GLU A 116 -25.70 -8.50 -4.21
C GLU A 116 -25.21 -7.10 -3.81
N GLY A 117 -24.42 -6.97 -2.74
CA GLY A 117 -23.88 -5.69 -2.27
C GLY A 117 -22.37 -5.64 -2.08
N ARG A 118 -21.64 -6.64 -2.58
CA ARG A 118 -20.21 -6.84 -2.31
C ARG A 118 -19.33 -5.67 -2.79
N ALA A 119 -19.61 -5.14 -3.97
CA ALA A 119 -18.88 -4.00 -4.53
C ALA A 119 -19.14 -2.72 -3.72
N THR A 120 -20.40 -2.45 -3.42
CA THR A 120 -20.84 -1.31 -2.60
C THR A 120 -20.30 -1.41 -1.17
N GLY A 121 -20.38 -2.59 -0.55
CA GLY A 121 -19.85 -2.83 0.80
C GLY A 121 -18.33 -2.65 0.88
N ARG A 122 -17.56 -3.09 -0.13
CA ARG A 122 -16.12 -2.80 -0.23
C ARG A 122 -15.84 -1.31 -0.39
N GLY A 123 -16.62 -0.61 -1.22
CA GLY A 123 -16.57 0.84 -1.38
C GLY A 123 -16.81 1.54 -0.04
N LEU A 124 -17.88 1.18 0.66
CA LEU A 124 -18.25 1.75 1.96
C LEU A 124 -17.15 1.55 3.00
N CYS A 125 -16.60 0.34 3.10
CA CYS A 125 -15.47 0.05 4.00
C CYS A 125 -14.23 0.89 3.69
N ARG A 126 -13.98 1.21 2.42
CA ARG A 126 -12.90 2.12 2.02
C ARG A 126 -13.22 3.55 2.40
N THR A 127 -14.42 4.02 2.10
CA THR A 127 -14.85 5.39 2.34
C THR A 127 -14.88 5.75 3.83
N ILE A 128 -15.36 4.87 4.70
CA ILE A 128 -15.40 5.12 6.15
C ILE A 128 -14.01 5.19 6.77
N ALA A 129 -13.04 4.43 6.25
CA ALA A 129 -11.65 4.47 6.73
C ALA A 129 -10.83 5.63 6.13
N SER A 130 -11.30 6.24 5.02
CA SER A 130 -10.56 7.25 4.27
C SER A 130 -10.32 8.57 5.00
N PRO A 131 -11.26 9.17 5.76
CA PRO A 131 -11.04 10.48 6.38
C PRO A 131 -9.83 10.52 7.30
N VAL A 132 -9.63 9.47 8.09
CA VAL A 132 -8.46 9.35 8.97
C VAL A 132 -7.17 9.21 8.15
N ALA A 133 -7.19 8.38 7.11
CA ALA A 133 -6.03 8.17 6.24
C ALA A 133 -5.66 9.45 5.46
N ILE A 134 -6.63 10.26 5.03
CA ILE A 134 -6.41 11.49 4.28
C ILE A 134 -5.69 12.56 5.12
N GLY A 135 -6.03 12.69 6.40
CA GLY A 135 -5.37 13.64 7.30
C GLY A 135 -3.98 13.23 7.77
N THR A 136 -3.66 11.94 7.63
CA THR A 136 -2.41 11.38 8.17
C THR A 136 -1.12 11.98 7.57
N PRO A 137 -1.00 12.27 6.27
CA PRO A 137 0.22 12.89 5.72
C PRO A 137 0.50 14.28 6.29
N LEU A 138 -0.54 15.08 6.55
CA LEU A 138 -0.37 16.39 7.20
C LEU A 138 0.01 16.24 8.68
N LEU A 139 -0.56 15.23 9.36
CA LEU A 139 -0.13 14.89 10.72
C LEU A 139 1.33 14.47 10.74
N ALA A 140 1.80 13.71 9.76
CA ALA A 140 3.19 13.33 9.62
C ALA A 140 4.09 14.56 9.40
N ALA A 141 3.69 15.48 8.52
CA ALA A 141 4.38 16.73 8.28
C ALA A 141 4.51 17.56 9.57
N TRP A 142 3.41 17.70 10.32
CA TRP A 142 3.42 18.40 11.61
C TRP A 142 4.34 17.72 12.63
N LEU A 143 4.35 16.40 12.70
CA LEU A 143 5.27 15.67 13.58
C LEU A 143 6.73 15.91 13.17
N ILE A 144 7.05 15.81 11.87
CA ILE A 144 8.40 16.06 11.35
C ILE A 144 8.88 17.47 11.72
N SER A 145 8.03 18.48 11.52
CA SER A 145 8.38 19.86 11.89
C SER A 145 8.66 20.03 13.38
N ARG A 146 8.01 19.26 14.25
CA ARG A 146 8.25 19.25 15.70
C ARG A 146 9.53 18.52 16.11
N PHE A 147 9.96 17.54 15.33
CA PHE A 147 11.17 16.76 15.61
C PHE A 147 12.41 17.25 14.85
N GLY A 148 12.41 18.49 14.35
CA GLY A 148 13.60 19.12 13.75
C GLY A 148 13.59 19.18 12.23
N GLY A 149 12.43 19.00 11.57
CA GLY A 149 12.29 19.13 10.12
C GLY A 149 12.70 17.89 9.34
N ILE A 150 12.86 18.05 8.02
CA ILE A 150 13.24 16.94 7.13
C ILE A 150 14.69 16.52 7.38
N GLY A 151 14.85 15.48 8.19
CA GLY A 151 16.12 14.87 8.55
C GLY A 151 15.92 13.48 9.09
N VAL A 152 17.03 12.74 9.31
CA VAL A 152 16.98 11.39 9.89
C VAL A 152 16.27 11.44 11.25
N GLU A 153 16.59 12.41 12.08
CA GLU A 153 16.03 12.57 13.43
C GLU A 153 14.55 12.98 13.40
N GLY A 154 14.13 13.77 12.42
CA GLY A 154 12.73 14.20 12.28
C GLY A 154 11.81 13.11 11.72
N ILE A 155 12.31 12.25 10.82
CA ILE A 155 11.50 11.20 10.20
C ILE A 155 11.50 9.91 11.04
N ARG A 156 12.60 9.58 11.71
CA ARG A 156 12.75 8.36 12.52
C ARG A 156 11.62 8.14 13.53
N PRO A 157 11.15 9.15 14.30
CA PRO A 157 10.05 8.99 15.25
C PRO A 157 8.73 8.53 14.62
N LEU A 158 8.48 8.82 13.34
CA LEU A 158 7.28 8.36 12.65
C LEU A 158 7.22 6.83 12.60
N PHE A 159 8.36 6.18 12.40
CA PHE A 159 8.45 4.72 12.39
C PHE A 159 8.23 4.12 13.79
N ALA A 160 8.66 4.80 14.87
CA ALA A 160 8.35 4.41 16.23
C ALA A 160 6.84 4.51 16.51
N ILE A 161 6.21 5.61 16.12
CA ILE A 161 4.76 5.78 16.24
C ILE A 161 4.01 4.71 15.42
N GLN A 162 4.48 4.44 14.20
CA GLN A 162 3.94 3.37 13.36
C GLN A 162 4.03 1.99 14.05
N ALA A 163 5.16 1.67 14.67
CA ALA A 163 5.36 0.43 15.42
C ALA A 163 4.38 0.32 16.60
N VAL A 164 4.19 1.41 17.35
CA VAL A 164 3.21 1.47 18.46
C VAL A 164 1.78 1.23 17.94
N ILE A 165 1.40 1.85 16.81
CA ILE A 165 0.06 1.66 16.24
C ILE A 165 -0.13 0.20 15.79
N PHE A 166 0.87 -0.43 15.15
CA PHE A 166 0.80 -1.85 14.81
C PHE A 166 0.76 -2.74 16.06
N GLY A 167 1.46 -2.37 17.13
CA GLY A 167 1.34 -3.02 18.44
C GLY A 167 -0.07 -2.95 19.02
N LEU A 168 -0.72 -1.78 18.95
CA LEU A 168 -2.12 -1.62 19.33
C LEU A 168 -3.05 -2.48 18.48
N ILE A 169 -2.81 -2.57 17.17
CA ILE A 169 -3.57 -3.46 16.29
C ILE A 169 -3.41 -4.92 16.73
N LEU A 170 -2.20 -5.35 17.09
CA LEU A 170 -1.96 -6.70 17.60
C LEU A 170 -2.73 -6.97 18.89
N LEU A 171 -2.71 -6.04 19.84
CA LEU A 171 -3.46 -6.16 21.09
C LEU A 171 -4.96 -6.25 20.84
N LEU A 172 -5.50 -5.43 19.92
CA LEU A 172 -6.91 -5.50 19.52
C LEU A 172 -7.26 -6.84 18.88
N LEU A 173 -6.39 -7.37 18.02
CA LEU A 173 -6.60 -8.67 17.37
C LEU A 173 -6.55 -9.84 18.38
N LEU A 174 -5.72 -9.75 19.38
CA LEU A 174 -5.65 -10.78 20.44
C LEU A 174 -6.97 -10.86 21.22
N ARG A 175 -7.62 -9.73 21.48
CA ARG A 175 -8.92 -9.67 22.19
C ARG A 175 -10.12 -10.12 21.37
N LEU A 176 -10.00 -10.18 20.04
CA LEU A 176 -11.08 -10.66 19.18
C LEU A 176 -11.17 -12.18 19.23
N SER A 177 -12.39 -12.70 19.34
CA SER A 177 -12.63 -14.15 19.28
C SER A 177 -12.17 -14.71 17.93
N ALA A 178 -11.53 -15.89 17.96
CA ALA A 178 -11.06 -16.55 16.75
C ALA A 178 -12.24 -16.95 15.87
N ALA A 179 -12.35 -16.39 14.68
CA ALA A 179 -13.20 -16.96 13.65
C ALA A 179 -12.66 -18.34 13.26
N ARG A 180 -13.53 -19.34 13.17
CA ARG A 180 -13.14 -20.72 12.81
C ARG A 180 -12.51 -20.75 11.41
N PRO A 181 -11.51 -21.63 11.17
CA PRO A 181 -11.02 -21.90 9.83
C PRO A 181 -12.21 -22.31 8.94
N ARG A 182 -12.27 -21.76 7.75
CA ARG A 182 -13.46 -21.87 6.91
C ARG A 182 -13.57 -23.19 6.15
N ASN A 183 -12.47 -23.87 5.90
CA ASN A 183 -12.45 -25.14 5.16
C ASN A 183 -11.25 -26.00 5.60
N GLY A 184 -11.36 -27.32 5.38
CA GLY A 184 -10.26 -28.25 5.55
C GLY A 184 -9.08 -27.96 4.60
N PRO A 185 -7.98 -28.73 4.70
CA PRO A 185 -6.72 -28.44 4.05
C PRO A 185 -6.90 -28.26 2.54
N ALA A 186 -6.68 -27.01 2.07
CA ALA A 186 -6.58 -26.76 0.63
C ALA A 186 -5.29 -27.41 0.11
N ASP A 187 -5.40 -28.28 -0.86
CA ASP A 187 -4.26 -28.94 -1.49
C ASP A 187 -3.43 -27.88 -2.23
N GLY A 188 -2.14 -27.77 -1.90
CA GLY A 188 -1.23 -26.78 -2.52
C GLY A 188 -1.17 -26.88 -4.06
N ARG A 189 -1.56 -28.05 -4.62
CA ARG A 189 -1.74 -28.23 -6.06
C ARG A 189 -2.87 -27.39 -6.64
N GLN A 190 -3.90 -27.07 -5.86
CA GLN A 190 -5.02 -26.24 -6.30
C GLN A 190 -4.62 -24.77 -6.55
N ILE A 191 -3.60 -24.27 -5.88
CA ILE A 191 -3.10 -22.88 -6.06
C ILE A 191 -2.42 -22.73 -7.42
N LEU A 192 -1.50 -23.67 -7.74
CA LEU A 192 -0.80 -23.68 -9.02
C LEU A 192 -1.75 -23.94 -10.18
N SER A 193 -2.73 -24.84 -10.00
CA SER A 193 -3.75 -25.09 -11.02
C SER A 193 -4.68 -23.89 -11.21
N GLY A 194 -5.06 -23.19 -10.14
CA GLY A 194 -5.86 -21.96 -10.21
C GLY A 194 -5.12 -20.84 -10.96
N PHE A 195 -3.81 -20.67 -10.70
CA PHE A 195 -2.98 -19.73 -11.45
C PHE A 195 -2.88 -20.11 -12.94
N ALA A 196 -2.64 -21.39 -13.23
CA ALA A 196 -2.62 -21.88 -14.60
C ALA A 196 -3.98 -21.75 -15.33
N GLN A 197 -5.09 -21.88 -14.60
CA GLN A 197 -6.43 -21.66 -15.14
C GLN A 197 -6.67 -20.22 -15.61
N VAL A 198 -6.09 -19.20 -14.93
CA VAL A 198 -6.22 -17.81 -15.37
C VAL A 198 -5.62 -17.61 -16.75
N PHE A 199 -4.47 -18.23 -17.04
CA PHE A 199 -3.85 -18.16 -18.37
C PHE A 199 -4.60 -18.99 -19.42
N LYS A 200 -5.40 -19.97 -19.00
CA LYS A 200 -6.25 -20.78 -19.90
C LYS A 200 -7.59 -20.11 -20.24
N GLN A 201 -7.96 -18.99 -19.58
CA GLN A 201 -9.21 -18.28 -19.84
C GLN A 201 -9.28 -17.58 -21.21
N GLY A 202 -8.17 -17.55 -21.94
CA GLY A 202 -8.12 -17.04 -23.31
C GLY A 202 -7.08 -15.92 -23.49
N PRO A 203 -6.72 -15.60 -24.74
CA PRO A 203 -5.69 -14.64 -25.08
C PRO A 203 -6.05 -13.20 -24.65
N ASP A 204 -7.34 -12.89 -24.51
CA ASP A 204 -7.78 -11.54 -24.13
C ASP A 204 -7.46 -11.21 -22.68
N VAL A 205 -7.48 -12.20 -21.78
CA VAL A 205 -7.08 -12.03 -20.38
C VAL A 205 -5.58 -11.73 -20.29
N VAL A 206 -4.78 -12.48 -21.04
CA VAL A 206 -3.32 -12.27 -21.08
C VAL A 206 -2.97 -10.89 -21.68
N ARG A 207 -3.63 -10.49 -22.76
CA ARG A 207 -3.48 -9.15 -23.36
C ARG A 207 -3.84 -8.05 -22.35
N LEU A 208 -4.95 -8.21 -21.63
CA LEU A 208 -5.36 -7.26 -20.60
C LEU A 208 -4.33 -7.15 -19.49
N MET A 209 -3.78 -8.27 -19.01
CA MET A 209 -2.74 -8.28 -17.98
C MET A 209 -1.47 -7.56 -18.45
N ILE A 210 -1.05 -7.78 -19.68
CA ILE A 210 0.12 -7.12 -20.27
C ILE A 210 -0.12 -5.60 -20.36
N VAL A 211 -1.26 -5.19 -20.91
CA VAL A 211 -1.60 -3.76 -21.04
C VAL A 211 -1.65 -3.09 -19.67
N MET A 212 -2.30 -3.69 -18.66
CA MET A 212 -2.36 -3.16 -17.31
C MET A 212 -0.96 -3.07 -16.69
N GLY A 213 -0.10 -4.07 -16.89
CA GLY A 213 1.29 -4.04 -16.43
C GLY A 213 2.08 -2.87 -17.03
N PHE A 214 1.96 -2.65 -18.33
CA PHE A 214 2.60 -1.52 -19.00
C PHE A 214 2.05 -0.15 -18.56
N MET A 215 0.76 -0.06 -18.25
CA MET A 215 0.17 1.20 -17.75
C MET A 215 0.62 1.55 -16.33
N GLU A 216 0.86 0.54 -15.48
CA GLU A 216 1.34 0.74 -14.11
C GLU A 216 2.85 1.01 -14.01
N LEU A 217 3.61 0.62 -15.03
CA LEU A 217 5.07 0.66 -15.01
C LEU A 217 5.63 2.08 -14.83
N PRO A 218 5.18 3.14 -15.54
CA PRO A 218 5.70 4.49 -15.36
C PRO A 218 5.46 5.02 -13.94
N TRP A 219 4.29 4.74 -13.38
CA TRP A 219 3.96 5.13 -12.01
C TRP A 219 4.83 4.41 -10.98
N THR A 220 4.99 3.10 -11.13
CA THR A 220 5.80 2.28 -10.22
C THR A 220 7.27 2.69 -10.21
N ILE A 221 7.80 3.11 -11.37
CA ILE A 221 9.18 3.62 -11.49
C ILE A 221 9.31 5.00 -10.86
N ALA A 222 8.39 5.92 -11.13
CA ALA A 222 8.49 7.31 -10.68
C ALA A 222 8.19 7.49 -9.18
N GLN A 223 7.27 6.72 -8.65
CA GLN A 223 6.71 6.88 -7.30
C GLN A 223 7.75 6.96 -6.17
N PRO A 224 8.80 6.13 -6.09
CA PRO A 224 9.79 6.23 -5.00
C PRO A 224 10.67 7.47 -5.10
N PHE A 225 10.85 8.03 -6.29
CA PHE A 225 11.71 9.19 -6.52
C PHE A 225 10.99 10.53 -6.38
N MET A 226 9.65 10.55 -6.49
CA MET A 226 8.86 11.78 -6.42
C MET A 226 9.10 12.60 -5.14
N PRO A 227 9.04 12.04 -3.92
CA PRO A 227 9.28 12.83 -2.70
C PRO A 227 10.71 13.34 -2.61
N VAL A 228 11.67 12.53 -3.08
CA VAL A 228 13.09 12.88 -3.10
C VAL A 228 13.35 14.03 -4.08
N TYR A 229 12.81 13.94 -5.29
CA TYR A 229 12.91 15.00 -6.29
C TYR A 229 12.27 16.29 -5.82
N ALA A 230 11.05 16.23 -5.27
CA ALA A 230 10.34 17.40 -4.77
C ALA A 230 11.12 18.11 -3.65
N HIS A 231 11.73 17.35 -2.73
CA HIS A 231 12.52 17.94 -1.65
C HIS A 231 13.89 18.43 -2.11
N GLN A 232 14.69 17.60 -2.76
CA GLN A 232 16.09 17.92 -3.07
C GLN A 232 16.26 18.94 -4.21
N PHE A 233 15.39 18.89 -5.24
CA PHE A 233 15.51 19.76 -6.42
C PHE A 233 14.54 20.92 -6.46
N LYS A 234 13.37 20.79 -5.83
CA LYS A 234 12.34 21.83 -5.81
C LYS A 234 12.18 22.50 -4.43
N GLY A 235 12.94 22.08 -3.42
CA GLY A 235 12.91 22.68 -2.08
C GLY A 235 11.59 22.48 -1.33
N ALA A 236 10.84 21.42 -1.66
CA ALA A 236 9.59 21.13 -0.97
C ALA A 236 9.82 20.86 0.51
N ASP A 237 9.10 21.57 1.35
CA ASP A 237 9.06 21.35 2.79
C ASP A 237 8.17 20.15 3.16
N GLU A 238 8.16 19.82 4.45
CA GLU A 238 7.36 18.70 4.97
C GLU A 238 5.86 18.89 4.74
N PHE A 239 5.34 20.11 4.79
CA PHE A 239 3.93 20.40 4.59
C PHE A 239 3.52 20.28 3.13
N LEU A 240 4.38 20.71 2.21
CA LEU A 240 4.14 20.56 0.78
C LEU A 240 4.14 19.07 0.38
N LEU A 241 5.10 18.28 0.90
CA LEU A 241 5.12 16.82 0.70
C LEU A 241 3.87 16.15 1.28
N GLY A 242 3.47 16.55 2.49
CA GLY A 242 2.23 16.08 3.11
C GLY A 242 0.99 16.44 2.31
N GLY A 243 0.94 17.67 1.76
CA GLY A 243 -0.11 18.16 0.88
C GLY A 243 -0.23 17.37 -0.43
N ILE A 244 0.90 17.07 -1.08
CA ILE A 244 0.95 16.23 -2.28
C ILE A 244 0.41 14.83 -1.98
N ALA A 245 0.84 14.22 -0.86
CA ALA A 245 0.35 12.92 -0.44
C ALA A 245 -1.16 12.92 -0.14
N MET A 246 -1.65 13.96 0.52
CA MET A 246 -3.08 14.15 0.78
C MET A 246 -3.88 14.33 -0.51
N ALA A 247 -3.39 15.12 -1.47
CA ALA A 247 -4.01 15.30 -2.78
C ALA A 247 -4.11 13.97 -3.55
N ASN A 248 -3.04 13.15 -3.51
CA ASN A 248 -3.02 11.81 -4.12
C ASN A 248 -4.05 10.84 -3.51
N MET A 249 -4.54 11.11 -2.32
CA MET A 249 -5.63 10.31 -1.69
C MET A 249 -7.01 10.89 -1.97
N ILE A 250 -7.16 12.23 -1.92
CA ILE A 250 -8.45 12.91 -2.10
C ILE A 250 -8.91 12.86 -3.54
N VAL A 251 -8.03 13.16 -4.50
CA VAL A 251 -8.40 13.26 -5.91
C VAL A 251 -9.00 11.96 -6.45
N PRO A 252 -8.38 10.79 -6.29
CA PRO A 252 -8.98 9.52 -6.71
C PRO A 252 -10.29 9.20 -5.98
N MET A 253 -10.40 9.57 -4.70
CA MET A 253 -11.62 9.34 -3.93
C MET A 253 -12.79 10.15 -4.50
N LEU A 254 -12.61 11.44 -4.76
CA LEU A 254 -13.63 12.31 -5.34
C LEU A 254 -13.93 11.94 -6.79
N ALA A 255 -12.91 11.60 -7.56
CA ALA A 255 -13.02 11.25 -8.97
C ALA A 255 -13.65 9.87 -9.22
N SER A 256 -13.60 8.95 -8.24
CA SER A 256 -14.04 7.56 -8.41
C SER A 256 -15.51 7.43 -8.82
N ILE A 257 -16.41 8.23 -8.21
CA ILE A 257 -17.85 8.20 -8.51
C ILE A 257 -18.17 8.79 -9.90
N PRO A 258 -17.71 10.02 -10.25
CA PRO A 258 -17.98 10.58 -11.57
C PRO A 258 -17.32 9.78 -12.69
N LEU A 259 -16.09 9.29 -12.48
CA LEU A 259 -15.40 8.46 -13.47
C LEU A 259 -16.08 7.09 -13.64
N GLY A 260 -16.58 6.49 -12.56
CA GLY A 260 -17.37 5.26 -12.63
C GLY A 260 -18.62 5.45 -13.50
N ARG A 261 -19.40 6.51 -13.25
CA ARG A 261 -20.59 6.84 -14.06
C ARG A 261 -20.25 7.13 -15.52
N LEU A 262 -19.12 7.79 -15.77
CA LEU A 262 -18.66 8.08 -17.13
C LEU A 262 -18.23 6.79 -17.86
N ALA A 263 -17.58 5.86 -17.14
CA ALA A 263 -17.20 4.54 -17.67
C ALA A 263 -18.41 3.70 -18.05
N ASP A 264 -19.48 3.75 -17.23
CA ASP A 264 -20.72 3.01 -17.49
C ASP A 264 -21.49 3.59 -18.71
N ARG A 265 -21.45 4.92 -18.90
CA ARG A 265 -22.12 5.60 -20.04
C ARG A 265 -21.38 5.51 -21.35
N HIS A 266 -20.06 5.68 -21.38
CA HIS A 266 -19.27 5.80 -22.61
C HIS A 266 -18.40 4.58 -22.90
N GLY A 267 -18.40 3.60 -21.99
CA GLY A 267 -17.58 2.39 -22.08
C GLY A 267 -16.17 2.57 -21.51
N ARG A 268 -15.71 1.55 -20.78
CA ARG A 268 -14.44 1.53 -20.04
C ARG A 268 -13.23 1.79 -20.94
N LYS A 269 -13.23 1.25 -22.17
CA LYS A 269 -12.12 1.40 -23.12
C LYS A 269 -11.91 2.86 -23.54
N LYS A 270 -12.99 3.58 -23.89
CA LYS A 270 -12.91 4.98 -24.30
C LYS A 270 -12.41 5.89 -23.17
N LEU A 271 -12.87 5.61 -21.94
CA LEU A 271 -12.44 6.36 -20.76
C LEU A 271 -10.95 6.16 -20.45
N LEU A 272 -10.43 4.94 -20.59
CA LEU A 272 -8.99 4.65 -20.43
C LEU A 272 -8.15 5.49 -21.39
N PHE A 273 -8.51 5.54 -22.68
CA PHE A 273 -7.80 6.36 -23.67
C PHE A 273 -7.92 7.86 -23.42
N ALA A 274 -9.02 8.33 -22.84
CA ALA A 274 -9.21 9.74 -22.52
C ALA A 274 -8.39 10.18 -21.29
N ILE A 275 -8.18 9.28 -20.32
CA ILE A 275 -7.45 9.58 -19.08
C ILE A 275 -5.93 9.41 -19.25
N ALA A 276 -5.48 8.49 -20.11
CA ALA A 276 -4.05 8.24 -20.33
C ALA A 276 -3.22 9.51 -20.63
N PRO A 277 -3.64 10.43 -21.50
CA PRO A 277 -2.89 11.67 -21.74
C PRO A 277 -2.74 12.55 -20.49
N LEU A 278 -3.69 12.50 -19.56
CA LEU A 278 -3.67 13.31 -18.35
C LEU A 278 -2.52 12.89 -17.42
N SER A 279 -2.21 11.60 -17.36
CA SER A 279 -1.07 11.09 -16.57
C SER A 279 0.27 11.53 -17.17
N TYR A 280 0.39 11.58 -18.49
CA TYR A 280 1.58 12.10 -19.15
C TYR A 280 1.74 13.61 -18.95
N ALA A 281 0.63 14.36 -19.04
CA ALA A 281 0.62 15.80 -18.78
C ALA A 281 1.05 16.12 -17.34
N ALA A 282 0.60 15.33 -16.36
CA ALA A 282 1.00 15.51 -14.97
C ALA A 282 2.53 15.31 -14.77
N ASN A 283 3.13 14.32 -15.43
CA ASN A 283 4.58 14.10 -15.37
C ASN A 283 5.35 15.24 -16.08
N LEU A 284 4.85 15.77 -17.20
CA LEU A 284 5.44 16.93 -17.88
C LEU A 284 5.38 18.18 -17.01
N LEU A 285 4.25 18.43 -16.36
CA LEU A 285 4.12 19.55 -15.40
C LEU A 285 5.11 19.43 -14.25
N LEU A 286 5.34 18.23 -13.73
CA LEU A 286 6.31 18.01 -12.66
C LEU A 286 7.74 18.33 -13.09
N ILE A 287 8.08 18.11 -14.37
CA ILE A 287 9.41 18.44 -14.92
C ILE A 287 9.56 19.95 -15.12
N LEU A 288 8.47 20.61 -15.58
CA LEU A 288 8.48 22.04 -15.92
C LEU A 288 8.34 22.96 -14.68
N ALA A 289 7.66 22.47 -13.62
CA ALA A 289 7.54 23.21 -12.36
C ALA A 289 8.85 23.22 -11.58
#